data_6912fe714b89d4347b78b8ada84f9f78
#
_entry.id   6912fe714b89d4347b78b8ada84f9f78
#
_cell.length_a   1.000
_cell.length_b   1.000
_cell.length_c   1.000
_cell.angle_alpha   90.00
_cell.angle_beta   90.00
_cell.angle_gamma   90.00
#
_symmetry.space_group_name_H-M   'P 1'
#
loop_
_entity.id
_entity.type
_entity.pdbx_description
1 polymer ?
#
loop_
_entity_poly.entity_id
_entity_poly.type
_entity_poly.pdbx_seq_one_letter_code
_entity_poly.pdbx_strand_id
1 'polypeptide(L)'
;MDWNIQGVTGVEIYNTHADFKDEKKMMDAMRNPLWLLKASAMVHKYPQEAFSALQDYPGDYLKRWDELCAIAPHTGVSANDAHQNVGMVAFWVDGDKARIEDPLGKLLIELPLAAIPGSNELQQGKQVGDELFRLQLDPYVNSLRHVGTHLLLTEFSEKAVRESLESGRAFVAFDWLADSTSFDFAAHASGQRYEMGSQLVFSNGLSLLGQAPLPVQWRLLHNGKLVEESTGRTIRFPVSQPGNYRAEAWLDIDGERMLWILSNPLYIAP
;
A
#
# COMPACT_ATOMS: atom_id res chain seq x y z
N MET A 1 -6.82 0.74 -17.80
CA MET A 1 -7.89 0.94 -16.81
C MET A 1 -8.82 2.03 -17.34
N ASP A 2 -10.12 1.82 -17.34
CA ASP A 2 -11.06 2.87 -17.75
C ASP A 2 -11.39 3.78 -16.57
N TRP A 3 -10.75 4.93 -16.52
CA TRP A 3 -10.95 5.93 -15.48
C TRP A 3 -12.23 6.78 -15.66
N ASN A 4 -13.05 6.48 -16.67
CA ASN A 4 -14.28 7.22 -16.98
C ASN A 4 -15.53 6.56 -16.39
N ILE A 5 -15.37 5.51 -15.57
CA ILE A 5 -16.45 4.87 -14.84
C ILE A 5 -17.15 5.91 -13.95
N GLN A 6 -18.47 5.94 -14.01
CA GLN A 6 -19.32 6.79 -13.16
C GLN A 6 -20.16 5.92 -12.21
N GLY A 7 -20.60 6.54 -11.11
CA GLY A 7 -21.49 5.88 -10.14
C GLY A 7 -20.77 4.90 -9.20
N VAL A 8 -19.45 4.96 -9.12
CA VAL A 8 -18.68 4.20 -8.12
C VAL A 8 -18.60 4.99 -6.80
N THR A 9 -18.67 4.29 -5.69
CA THR A 9 -18.61 4.88 -4.33
C THR A 9 -17.17 5.19 -3.92
N GLY A 10 -16.19 4.43 -4.43
CA GLY A 10 -14.79 4.58 -4.08
C GLY A 10 -13.84 4.04 -5.14
N VAL A 11 -12.56 4.26 -4.92
CA VAL A 11 -11.47 3.82 -5.80
C VAL A 11 -10.31 3.28 -4.99
N GLU A 12 -9.59 2.34 -5.56
CA GLU A 12 -8.27 1.95 -5.04
C GLU A 12 -7.28 3.07 -5.31
N ILE A 13 -6.78 3.69 -4.23
CA ILE A 13 -5.79 4.75 -4.28
C ILE A 13 -4.36 4.21 -4.12
N TYR A 14 -4.25 2.94 -3.76
CA TYR A 14 -3.02 2.16 -3.74
C TYR A 14 -3.32 0.69 -3.96
N ASN A 15 -2.50 0.03 -4.79
CA ASN A 15 -2.58 -1.40 -5.07
C ASN A 15 -1.16 -1.96 -5.12
N THR A 16 -0.82 -2.83 -4.16
CA THR A 16 0.51 -3.42 -4.02
C THR A 16 0.96 -4.20 -5.26
N HIS A 17 0.04 -4.94 -5.89
CA HIS A 17 0.39 -5.73 -7.08
C HIS A 17 0.64 -4.84 -8.31
N ALA A 18 -0.04 -3.69 -8.42
CA ALA A 18 0.20 -2.72 -9.47
C ALA A 18 1.59 -2.09 -9.32
N ASP A 19 1.95 -1.65 -8.10
CA ASP A 19 3.29 -1.16 -7.76
C ASP A 19 4.37 -2.18 -8.16
N PHE A 20 4.12 -3.45 -7.85
CA PHE A 20 5.04 -4.53 -8.21
C PHE A 20 5.29 -4.65 -9.72
N LYS A 21 4.27 -4.42 -10.53
CA LYS A 21 4.37 -4.51 -12.00
C LYS A 21 5.12 -3.36 -12.63
N ASP A 22 5.07 -2.20 -12.00
CA ASP A 22 5.67 -0.97 -12.51
C ASP A 22 7.17 -0.87 -12.13
N GLU A 23 7.62 -1.65 -11.13
CA GLU A 23 9.02 -1.75 -10.70
C GLU A 23 9.89 -2.51 -11.70
N LYS A 24 10.18 -1.86 -12.83
CA LYS A 24 10.92 -2.43 -13.96
C LYS A 24 12.31 -2.94 -13.58
N LYS A 25 13.01 -2.23 -12.69
CA LYS A 25 14.36 -2.61 -12.22
C LYS A 25 14.34 -3.91 -11.43
N MET A 26 13.31 -4.08 -10.58
CA MET A 26 13.17 -5.29 -9.81
C MET A 26 12.68 -6.45 -10.65
N MET A 27 11.74 -6.22 -11.56
CA MET A 27 11.31 -7.24 -12.53
C MET A 27 12.49 -7.74 -13.38
N ASP A 28 13.39 -6.85 -13.77
CA ASP A 28 14.62 -7.23 -14.50
C ASP A 28 15.62 -7.96 -13.59
N ALA A 29 15.75 -7.57 -12.33
CA ALA A 29 16.56 -8.26 -11.34
C ALA A 29 15.99 -9.66 -11.02
N MET A 30 14.68 -9.79 -10.88
CA MET A 30 14.00 -11.08 -10.65
C MET A 30 14.15 -12.07 -11.81
N ARG A 31 14.42 -11.58 -13.03
CA ARG A 31 14.79 -12.44 -14.17
C ARG A 31 16.19 -13.03 -14.07
N ASN A 32 17.01 -12.55 -13.14
CA ASN A 32 18.33 -13.08 -12.88
C ASN A 32 18.29 -14.11 -11.74
N PRO A 33 18.41 -15.43 -12.03
CA PRO A 33 18.32 -16.48 -11.03
C PRO A 33 19.36 -16.35 -9.91
N LEU A 34 20.56 -15.81 -10.22
CA LEU A 34 21.62 -15.62 -9.23
C LEU A 34 21.27 -14.47 -8.25
N TRP A 35 20.59 -13.44 -8.74
CA TRP A 35 20.10 -12.37 -7.87
C TRP A 35 19.02 -12.90 -6.94
N LEU A 36 18.08 -13.68 -7.43
CA LEU A 36 17.01 -14.28 -6.65
C LEU A 36 17.53 -15.19 -5.52
N LEU A 37 18.57 -15.98 -5.80
CA LEU A 37 19.21 -16.80 -4.77
C LEU A 37 19.89 -15.97 -3.68
N LYS A 38 20.52 -14.85 -4.03
CA LYS A 38 21.08 -13.89 -3.05
C LYS A 38 19.99 -13.15 -2.29
N ALA A 39 18.94 -12.72 -2.97
CA ALA A 39 17.79 -12.05 -2.39
C ALA A 39 17.00 -12.97 -1.46
N SER A 40 16.98 -14.30 -1.72
CA SER A 40 16.22 -15.26 -0.91
C SER A 40 16.62 -15.23 0.56
N ALA A 41 17.91 -15.11 0.86
CA ALA A 41 18.39 -15.02 2.24
C ALA A 41 17.90 -13.73 2.94
N MET A 42 17.87 -12.61 2.21
CA MET A 42 17.35 -11.34 2.73
C MET A 42 15.82 -11.38 2.87
N VAL A 43 15.12 -11.90 1.86
CA VAL A 43 13.66 -12.08 1.93
C VAL A 43 13.27 -13.01 3.08
N HIS A 44 14.03 -14.09 3.30
CA HIS A 44 13.76 -14.99 4.42
C HIS A 44 14.00 -14.34 5.80
N LYS A 45 15.01 -13.49 5.90
CA LYS A 45 15.36 -12.81 7.16
C LYS A 45 14.48 -11.58 7.44
N TYR A 46 14.13 -10.83 6.39
CA TYR A 46 13.39 -9.58 6.45
C TYR A 46 12.27 -9.58 5.40
N PRO A 47 11.27 -10.47 5.52
CA PRO A 47 10.28 -10.66 4.46
C PRO A 47 9.39 -9.44 4.26
N GLN A 48 9.06 -8.72 5.33
CA GLN A 48 8.21 -7.55 5.24
C GLN A 48 8.95 -6.37 4.62
N GLU A 49 10.18 -6.13 5.05
CA GLU A 49 11.02 -5.04 4.51
C GLU A 49 11.38 -5.28 3.04
N ALA A 50 11.66 -6.53 2.68
CA ALA A 50 11.92 -6.87 1.28
C ALA A 50 10.70 -6.68 0.38
N PHE A 51 9.51 -7.03 0.89
CA PHE A 51 8.24 -6.78 0.21
C PHE A 51 7.95 -5.29 0.09
N SER A 52 8.28 -4.54 1.11
CA SER A 52 7.96 -3.11 1.27
C SER A 52 8.96 -2.18 0.59
N ALA A 53 10.14 -2.70 0.21
CA ALA A 53 11.07 -1.97 -0.66
C ALA A 53 10.49 -1.62 -2.05
N LEU A 54 9.27 -2.10 -2.32
CA LEU A 54 8.50 -1.88 -3.54
C LEU A 54 7.48 -0.76 -3.40
N GLN A 55 7.30 -0.23 -2.19
CA GLN A 55 6.33 0.81 -1.95
C GLN A 55 6.73 2.12 -2.63
N ASP A 56 5.99 2.51 -3.65
CA ASP A 56 6.11 3.79 -4.29
C ASP A 56 4.98 4.76 -3.89
N TYR A 57 5.21 6.04 -4.11
CA TYR A 57 4.15 7.05 -3.94
C TYR A 57 3.15 6.96 -5.10
N PRO A 58 1.86 6.64 -4.84
CA PRO A 58 0.87 6.38 -5.89
C PRO A 58 0.34 7.68 -6.51
N GLY A 59 1.23 8.52 -7.03
CA GLY A 59 0.93 9.88 -7.47
C GLY A 59 -0.17 9.98 -8.52
N ASP A 60 -0.18 9.10 -9.51
CA ASP A 60 -1.18 9.10 -10.59
C ASP A 60 -2.57 8.67 -10.07
N TYR A 61 -2.62 7.69 -9.18
CA TYR A 61 -3.86 7.24 -8.53
C TYR A 61 -4.44 8.34 -7.64
N LEU A 62 -3.60 8.97 -6.81
CA LEU A 62 -4.02 10.06 -5.94
C LEU A 62 -4.50 11.28 -6.72
N LYS A 63 -3.79 11.64 -7.79
CA LYS A 63 -4.22 12.72 -8.67
C LYS A 63 -5.61 12.44 -9.26
N ARG A 64 -5.82 11.22 -9.77
CA ARG A 64 -7.11 10.84 -10.34
C ARG A 64 -8.22 10.81 -9.29
N TRP A 65 -7.93 10.31 -8.11
CA TRP A 65 -8.86 10.33 -6.99
C TRP A 65 -9.25 11.76 -6.58
N ASP A 66 -8.28 12.69 -6.48
CA ASP A 66 -8.53 14.10 -6.19
C ASP A 66 -9.43 14.73 -7.25
N GLU A 67 -9.25 14.42 -8.54
CA GLU A 67 -10.12 14.86 -9.64
C GLU A 67 -11.55 14.31 -9.50
N LEU A 68 -11.72 13.06 -9.11
CA LEU A 68 -13.03 12.46 -8.88
C LEU A 68 -13.72 13.08 -7.66
N CYS A 69 -12.98 13.27 -6.57
CA CYS A 69 -13.46 13.89 -5.34
C CYS A 69 -13.89 15.35 -5.56
N ALA A 70 -13.37 16.03 -6.58
CA ALA A 70 -13.83 17.37 -6.96
C ALA A 70 -15.25 17.38 -7.58
N ILE A 71 -15.70 16.24 -8.09
CA ILE A 71 -17.04 16.08 -8.71
C ILE A 71 -18.05 15.59 -7.69
N ALA A 72 -17.68 14.56 -6.92
CA ALA A 72 -18.51 13.95 -5.88
C ALA A 72 -17.62 13.24 -4.84
N PRO A 73 -18.13 12.96 -3.63
CA PRO A 73 -17.40 12.16 -2.65
C PRO A 73 -17.07 10.76 -3.17
N HIS A 74 -15.79 10.37 -3.06
CA HIS A 74 -15.30 9.03 -3.40
C HIS A 74 -14.36 8.56 -2.31
N THR A 75 -14.65 7.37 -1.77
CA THR A 75 -13.81 6.76 -0.74
C THR A 75 -12.53 6.19 -1.35
N GLY A 76 -11.38 6.60 -0.84
CA GLY A 76 -10.09 5.99 -1.16
C GLY A 76 -9.86 4.76 -0.29
N VAL A 77 -9.55 3.63 -0.93
CA VAL A 77 -9.21 2.37 -0.27
C VAL A 77 -7.89 1.81 -0.81
N SER A 78 -7.26 0.93 -0.06
CA SER A 78 -6.10 0.17 -0.53
C SER A 78 -6.48 -1.25 -0.91
N ALA A 79 -5.72 -1.83 -1.83
CA ALA A 79 -5.74 -3.25 -2.12
C ALA A 79 -4.34 -3.84 -2.03
N ASN A 80 -4.25 -5.04 -1.46
CA ASN A 80 -3.02 -5.83 -1.53
C ASN A 80 -2.92 -6.60 -2.86
N ASP A 81 -4.08 -6.98 -3.42
CA ASP A 81 -4.19 -7.74 -4.66
C ASP A 81 -3.27 -8.97 -4.68
N ALA A 82 -3.20 -9.64 -3.52
CA ALA A 82 -2.27 -10.72 -3.24
C ALA A 82 -2.66 -12.00 -3.97
N HIS A 83 -1.76 -12.53 -4.80
CA HIS A 83 -2.01 -13.70 -5.63
C HIS A 83 -1.09 -14.88 -5.32
N GLN A 84 -0.05 -14.69 -4.51
CA GLN A 84 1.01 -15.67 -4.28
C GLN A 84 1.68 -16.17 -5.58
N ASN A 85 1.80 -15.30 -6.55
CA ASN A 85 2.32 -15.61 -7.87
C ASN A 85 3.66 -14.94 -8.20
N VAL A 86 4.27 -14.30 -7.21
CA VAL A 86 5.59 -13.68 -7.33
C VAL A 86 6.64 -14.56 -6.66
N GLY A 87 7.60 -15.05 -7.46
CA GLY A 87 8.63 -15.95 -6.98
C GLY A 87 9.12 -16.92 -8.03
N MET A 88 9.69 -18.02 -7.56
CA MET A 88 10.15 -19.10 -8.42
C MET A 88 10.09 -20.45 -7.72
N VAL A 89 9.95 -21.47 -8.53
CA VAL A 89 10.06 -22.88 -8.10
C VAL A 89 11.10 -23.57 -8.98
N ALA A 90 12.06 -24.21 -8.37
CA ALA A 90 13.05 -25.02 -9.08
C ALA A 90 12.72 -26.50 -8.97
N PHE A 91 12.71 -27.20 -10.09
CA PHE A 91 12.49 -28.64 -10.17
C PHE A 91 13.74 -29.33 -10.71
N TRP A 92 14.05 -30.47 -10.18
CA TRP A 92 15.04 -31.36 -10.77
C TRP A 92 14.41 -32.11 -11.94
N VAL A 93 14.83 -31.83 -13.17
CA VAL A 93 14.10 -32.38 -14.35
C VAL A 93 14.78 -33.52 -15.07
N ASP A 94 16.10 -33.49 -15.23
CA ASP A 94 16.82 -34.55 -15.89
C ASP A 94 18.31 -34.46 -15.56
N GLY A 95 18.96 -35.61 -15.31
CA GLY A 95 20.39 -35.73 -15.12
C GLY A 95 20.97 -34.62 -14.22
N ASP A 96 21.61 -33.66 -14.82
CA ASP A 96 22.27 -32.52 -14.18
C ASP A 96 21.54 -31.17 -14.37
N LYS A 97 20.23 -31.18 -14.73
CA LYS A 97 19.47 -29.98 -15.06
C LYS A 97 18.39 -29.64 -14.01
N ALA A 98 18.17 -28.36 -13.84
CA ALA A 98 17.02 -27.80 -13.13
C ALA A 98 16.17 -26.95 -14.07
N ARG A 99 14.87 -27.03 -13.87
CA ARG A 99 13.87 -26.16 -14.50
C ARG A 99 13.33 -25.19 -13.46
N ILE A 100 13.42 -23.91 -13.75
CA ILE A 100 12.89 -22.86 -12.89
C ILE A 100 11.63 -22.31 -13.54
N GLU A 101 10.54 -22.35 -12.77
CA GLU A 101 9.22 -21.86 -13.15
C GLU A 101 8.79 -20.71 -12.23
N ASP A 102 7.85 -19.87 -12.70
CA ASP A 102 7.11 -19.01 -11.80
C ASP A 102 6.13 -19.86 -10.95
N PRO A 103 5.53 -19.28 -9.90
CA PRO A 103 4.58 -20.04 -9.05
C PRO A 103 3.33 -20.54 -9.78
N LEU A 104 3.05 -20.03 -10.99
CA LEU A 104 1.95 -20.46 -11.86
C LEU A 104 2.33 -21.59 -12.82
N GLY A 105 3.59 -22.04 -12.79
CA GLY A 105 4.10 -23.13 -13.64
C GLY A 105 4.61 -22.69 -15.01
N LYS A 106 4.78 -21.38 -15.25
CA LYS A 106 5.38 -20.90 -16.48
C LYS A 106 6.89 -21.01 -16.40
N LEU A 107 7.48 -21.67 -17.40
CA LEU A 107 8.93 -21.79 -17.53
C LEU A 107 9.61 -20.41 -17.60
N LEU A 108 10.54 -20.16 -16.70
CA LEU A 108 11.41 -18.98 -16.68
C LEU A 108 12.76 -19.30 -17.37
N ILE A 109 13.42 -20.41 -16.94
CA ILE A 109 14.70 -20.84 -17.47
C ILE A 109 14.98 -22.29 -17.13
N GLU A 110 15.74 -22.99 -18.00
CA GLU A 110 16.43 -24.24 -17.65
C GLU A 110 17.93 -23.99 -17.55
N LEU A 111 18.56 -24.58 -16.54
CA LEU A 111 20.00 -24.41 -16.31
C LEU A 111 20.61 -25.68 -15.70
N PRO A 112 21.96 -25.87 -15.83
CA PRO A 112 22.62 -26.95 -15.13
C PRO A 112 22.45 -26.82 -13.60
N LEU A 113 22.25 -27.93 -12.92
CA LEU A 113 22.20 -27.98 -11.45
C LEU A 113 23.43 -27.33 -10.81
N ALA A 114 24.60 -27.54 -11.37
CA ALA A 114 25.85 -26.93 -10.91
C ALA A 114 25.82 -25.38 -10.91
N ALA A 115 24.92 -24.76 -11.66
CA ALA A 115 24.73 -23.30 -11.64
C ALA A 115 23.89 -22.82 -10.44
N ILE A 116 23.25 -23.74 -9.70
CA ILE A 116 22.47 -23.43 -8.51
C ILE A 116 23.39 -23.63 -7.28
N PRO A 117 23.68 -22.57 -6.52
CA PRO A 117 24.45 -22.69 -5.29
C PRO A 117 23.77 -23.66 -4.30
N GLY A 118 24.54 -24.58 -3.72
CA GLY A 118 24.00 -25.58 -2.79
C GLY A 118 23.19 -26.70 -3.46
N SER A 119 23.31 -26.88 -4.79
CA SER A 119 22.53 -27.90 -5.50
C SER A 119 22.70 -29.31 -4.96
N ASN A 120 23.91 -29.67 -4.48
CA ASN A 120 24.15 -30.98 -3.88
C ASN A 120 23.31 -31.21 -2.61
N GLU A 121 23.20 -30.18 -1.77
CA GLU A 121 22.38 -30.21 -0.55
C GLU A 121 20.89 -30.23 -0.89
N LEU A 122 20.49 -29.45 -1.91
CA LEU A 122 19.11 -29.40 -2.38
C LEU A 122 18.62 -30.72 -3.01
N GLN A 123 19.53 -31.54 -3.52
CA GLN A 123 19.23 -32.85 -4.10
C GLN A 123 19.14 -33.98 -3.05
N GLN A 124 19.62 -33.76 -1.82
CA GLN A 124 19.63 -34.81 -0.79
C GLN A 124 18.21 -35.31 -0.50
N GLY A 125 18.01 -36.62 -0.65
CA GLY A 125 16.72 -37.27 -0.42
C GLY A 125 15.64 -37.02 -1.49
N LYS A 126 16.03 -36.39 -2.62
CA LYS A 126 15.13 -36.09 -3.74
C LYS A 126 15.49 -36.90 -4.97
N GLN A 127 14.55 -36.99 -5.89
CA GLN A 127 14.70 -37.66 -7.18
C GLN A 127 14.30 -36.72 -8.34
N VAL A 128 14.63 -37.09 -9.56
CA VAL A 128 14.19 -36.36 -10.74
C VAL A 128 12.68 -36.24 -10.76
N GLY A 129 12.21 -35.02 -10.97
CA GLY A 129 10.81 -34.62 -10.87
C GLY A 129 10.46 -33.85 -9.59
N ASP A 130 11.29 -33.95 -8.56
CA ASP A 130 11.01 -33.28 -7.28
C ASP A 130 11.32 -31.77 -7.32
N GLU A 131 10.59 -31.01 -6.50
CA GLU A 131 10.89 -29.61 -6.21
C GLU A 131 12.18 -29.49 -5.42
N LEU A 132 13.18 -28.79 -5.96
CA LEU A 132 14.44 -28.53 -5.28
C LEU A 132 14.30 -27.45 -4.21
N PHE A 133 13.68 -26.34 -4.60
CA PHE A 133 13.35 -25.25 -3.68
C PHE A 133 12.19 -24.41 -4.23
N ARG A 134 11.56 -23.67 -3.34
CA ARG A 134 10.55 -22.66 -3.64
C ARG A 134 10.92 -21.35 -2.96
N LEU A 135 10.94 -20.28 -3.73
CA LEU A 135 11.01 -18.92 -3.23
C LEU A 135 9.69 -18.23 -3.55
N GLN A 136 8.95 -17.87 -2.52
CA GLN A 136 7.72 -17.10 -2.63
C GLN A 136 7.95 -15.73 -2.00
N LEU A 137 7.80 -14.67 -2.81
CA LEU A 137 8.07 -13.29 -2.37
C LEU A 137 6.82 -12.60 -1.83
N ASP A 138 5.63 -13.05 -2.24
CA ASP A 138 4.34 -12.47 -1.90
C ASP A 138 3.41 -13.43 -1.09
N PRO A 139 3.89 -14.07 0.01
CA PRO A 139 3.00 -14.85 0.86
C PRO A 139 1.92 -13.94 1.43
N TYR A 140 0.69 -14.45 1.57
CA TYR A 140 -0.44 -13.65 2.08
C TYR A 140 -0.14 -12.95 3.41
N VAL A 141 0.64 -13.58 4.29
CA VAL A 141 1.01 -12.97 5.58
C VAL A 141 1.79 -11.67 5.43
N ASN A 142 2.63 -11.54 4.40
CA ASN A 142 3.39 -10.33 4.12
C ASN A 142 2.52 -9.31 3.38
N SER A 143 1.81 -9.76 2.36
CA SER A 143 0.96 -8.90 1.53
C SER A 143 -0.13 -8.23 2.37
N LEU A 144 -0.85 -9.01 3.22
CA LEU A 144 -1.94 -8.49 4.05
C LEU A 144 -1.47 -7.56 5.19
N ARG A 145 -0.19 -7.63 5.56
CA ARG A 145 0.41 -6.72 6.56
C ARG A 145 0.98 -5.44 5.95
N HIS A 146 1.13 -5.41 4.64
CA HIS A 146 1.78 -4.30 3.98
C HIS A 146 0.96 -3.01 4.10
N VAL A 147 -0.28 -3.05 3.66
CA VAL A 147 -1.19 -1.92 3.65
C VAL A 147 -2.60 -2.36 4.01
N GLY A 148 -3.32 -1.52 4.72
CA GLY A 148 -4.72 -1.75 5.09
C GLY A 148 -5.58 -0.51 4.94
N THR A 149 -6.88 -0.74 4.70
CA THR A 149 -7.91 0.29 4.82
C THR A 149 -8.52 0.21 6.22
N HIS A 150 -8.27 1.22 7.03
CA HIS A 150 -8.81 1.36 8.39
C HIS A 150 -10.16 2.05 8.35
N LEU A 151 -11.14 1.48 9.02
CA LEU A 151 -12.51 1.99 9.05
C LEU A 151 -12.82 2.60 10.41
N LEU A 152 -13.46 3.76 10.42
CA LEU A 152 -13.94 4.41 11.64
C LEU A 152 -15.34 3.88 11.96
N LEU A 153 -15.41 2.91 12.87
CA LEU A 153 -16.64 2.22 13.24
C LEU A 153 -17.08 2.59 14.66
N THR A 154 -18.38 2.67 14.87
CA THR A 154 -18.98 2.78 16.20
C THR A 154 -19.25 1.42 16.83
N GLU A 155 -19.41 0.38 15.99
CA GLU A 155 -19.60 -1.01 16.39
C GLU A 155 -19.05 -1.91 15.27
N PHE A 156 -18.68 -3.15 15.60
CA PHE A 156 -18.23 -4.11 14.61
C PHE A 156 -19.42 -4.89 14.05
N SER A 157 -20.02 -4.36 12.99
CA SER A 157 -21.14 -4.98 12.28
C SER A 157 -21.02 -4.79 10.76
N GLU A 158 -21.62 -5.68 9.96
CA GLU A 158 -21.62 -5.54 8.50
C GLU A 158 -22.19 -4.19 8.06
N LYS A 159 -23.25 -3.73 8.74
CA LYS A 159 -23.87 -2.43 8.48
C LYS A 159 -22.88 -1.29 8.70
N ALA A 160 -22.19 -1.26 9.84
CA ALA A 160 -21.24 -0.20 10.17
C ALA A 160 -20.03 -0.21 9.21
N VAL A 161 -19.55 -1.38 8.80
CA VAL A 161 -18.49 -1.52 7.78
C VAL A 161 -18.94 -0.90 6.45
N ARG A 162 -20.14 -1.25 5.98
CA ARG A 162 -20.70 -0.71 4.74
C ARG A 162 -20.86 0.80 4.81
N GLU A 163 -21.50 1.30 5.86
CA GLU A 163 -21.71 2.75 6.07
C GLU A 163 -20.38 3.53 6.13
N SER A 164 -19.37 2.96 6.76
CA SER A 164 -18.04 3.56 6.83
C SER A 164 -17.38 3.67 5.46
N LEU A 165 -17.45 2.61 4.66
CA LEU A 165 -16.94 2.61 3.28
C LEU A 165 -17.72 3.57 2.37
N GLU A 166 -19.05 3.58 2.47
CA GLU A 166 -19.91 4.45 1.65
C GLU A 166 -19.73 5.94 1.97
N SER A 167 -19.43 6.26 3.22
CA SER A 167 -19.28 7.66 3.67
C SER A 167 -17.85 8.17 3.70
N GLY A 168 -16.86 7.35 3.32
CA GLY A 168 -15.45 7.76 3.38
C GLY A 168 -14.88 7.89 4.79
N ARG A 169 -15.50 7.26 5.80
CA ARG A 169 -15.00 7.22 7.18
C ARG A 169 -13.88 6.20 7.32
N ALA A 170 -12.80 6.44 6.60
CA ALA A 170 -11.69 5.52 6.46
C ALA A 170 -10.38 6.25 6.19
N PHE A 171 -9.26 5.56 6.42
CA PHE A 171 -7.94 5.96 5.97
C PHE A 171 -7.14 4.73 5.51
N VAL A 172 -6.16 4.95 4.67
CA VAL A 172 -5.21 3.93 4.24
C VAL A 172 -3.93 4.07 5.04
N ALA A 173 -3.41 2.97 5.57
CA ALA A 173 -2.13 2.97 6.28
C ALA A 173 -1.23 1.81 5.84
N PHE A 174 0.04 2.10 5.72
CA PHE A 174 1.11 1.14 5.49
C PHE A 174 1.60 0.63 6.86
N ASP A 175 0.82 -0.28 7.46
CA ASP A 175 1.02 -0.75 8.83
C ASP A 175 2.32 -1.54 9.04
N TRP A 176 2.98 -1.94 7.96
CA TRP A 176 4.31 -2.53 8.05
C TRP A 176 5.36 -1.53 8.56
N LEU A 177 5.17 -0.23 8.34
CA LEU A 177 6.07 0.83 8.82
C LEU A 177 5.91 1.06 10.32
N ALA A 178 4.66 1.16 10.78
CA ALA A 178 4.32 1.39 12.18
C ALA A 178 2.82 1.18 12.42
N ASP A 179 2.44 0.94 13.67
CA ASP A 179 1.04 0.87 14.10
C ASP A 179 0.37 2.24 13.98
N SER A 180 -0.64 2.32 13.12
CA SER A 180 -1.42 3.54 12.85
C SER A 180 -2.59 3.76 13.82
N THR A 181 -2.74 2.93 14.85
CA THR A 181 -3.78 3.07 15.88
C THR A 181 -3.74 4.47 16.51
N SER A 182 -4.90 5.09 16.61
CA SER A 182 -5.09 6.49 17.09
C SER A 182 -4.71 7.58 16.06
N PHE A 183 -4.50 7.22 14.79
CA PHE A 183 -4.50 8.24 13.75
C PHE A 183 -5.89 8.87 13.64
N ASP A 184 -5.93 10.19 13.57
CA ASP A 184 -7.16 10.98 13.41
C ASP A 184 -6.93 12.16 12.47
N PHE A 185 -7.93 12.44 11.63
CA PHE A 185 -8.00 13.65 10.83
C PHE A 185 -9.44 14.12 10.75
N ALA A 186 -9.72 15.31 11.25
CA ALA A 186 -11.07 15.81 11.41
C ALA A 186 -11.16 17.32 11.18
N ALA A 187 -12.35 17.80 10.81
CA ALA A 187 -12.70 19.22 10.86
C ALA A 187 -13.38 19.58 12.16
N HIS A 188 -13.15 20.79 12.62
CA HIS A 188 -13.77 21.37 13.81
C HIS A 188 -14.41 22.70 13.47
N ALA A 189 -15.71 22.82 13.75
CA ALA A 189 -16.48 24.05 13.54
C ALA A 189 -17.52 24.19 14.65
N SER A 190 -17.63 25.36 15.25
CA SER A 190 -18.68 25.70 16.26
C SER A 190 -18.76 24.68 17.41
N GLY A 191 -17.61 24.12 17.83
CA GLY A 191 -17.55 23.12 18.91
C GLY A 191 -17.93 21.70 18.51
N GLN A 192 -18.22 21.46 17.23
CA GLN A 192 -18.50 20.13 16.67
C GLN A 192 -17.29 19.59 15.93
N ARG A 193 -17.14 18.26 15.92
CA ARG A 193 -16.13 17.50 15.22
C ARG A 193 -16.76 16.74 14.06
N TYR A 194 -16.11 16.79 12.90
CA TYR A 194 -16.51 16.13 11.67
C TYR A 194 -15.38 15.23 11.19
N GLU A 195 -15.65 13.94 11.11
CA GLU A 195 -14.66 12.92 10.71
C GLU A 195 -14.39 12.94 9.21
N MET A 196 -13.32 12.25 8.77
CA MET A 196 -13.07 11.96 7.36
C MET A 196 -14.34 11.50 6.65
N GLY A 197 -14.51 11.90 5.38
CA GLY A 197 -15.69 11.64 4.58
C GLY A 197 -16.85 12.63 4.80
N SER A 198 -16.81 13.42 5.89
CA SER A 198 -17.89 14.37 6.18
C SER A 198 -18.00 15.46 5.12
N GLN A 199 -19.25 15.82 4.82
CA GLN A 199 -19.62 16.97 4.00
C GLN A 199 -20.13 18.09 4.91
N LEU A 200 -19.54 19.27 4.82
CA LEU A 200 -19.90 20.41 5.66
C LEU A 200 -19.85 21.72 4.86
N VAL A 201 -20.57 22.72 5.32
CA VAL A 201 -20.56 24.05 4.73
C VAL A 201 -19.43 24.87 5.36
N PHE A 202 -18.73 25.63 4.53
CA PHE A 202 -17.68 26.54 4.97
C PHE A 202 -18.24 27.55 5.98
N SER A 203 -17.52 27.72 7.09
CA SER A 203 -17.87 28.69 8.12
C SER A 203 -16.63 29.32 8.72
N ASN A 204 -16.78 30.54 9.24
CA ASN A 204 -15.70 31.21 9.93
C ASN A 204 -15.27 30.41 11.18
N GLY A 205 -13.96 30.24 11.34
CA GLY A 205 -13.41 29.49 12.47
C GLY A 205 -13.32 27.98 12.25
N LEU A 206 -13.69 27.50 11.05
CA LEU A 206 -13.45 26.10 10.65
C LEU A 206 -11.95 25.81 10.64
N SER A 207 -11.54 24.73 11.28
CA SER A 207 -10.14 24.29 11.30
C SER A 207 -10.06 22.78 11.12
N LEU A 208 -8.99 22.33 10.49
CA LEU A 208 -8.62 20.93 10.38
C LEU A 208 -7.62 20.59 11.48
N LEU A 209 -7.80 19.43 12.08
CA LEU A 209 -6.86 18.86 13.04
C LEU A 209 -6.48 17.46 12.60
N GLY A 210 -5.19 17.19 12.63
CA GLY A 210 -4.64 15.85 12.46
C GLY A 210 -3.87 15.44 13.71
N GLN A 211 -3.94 14.16 14.05
CA GLN A 211 -3.18 13.52 15.09
C GLN A 211 -2.62 12.18 14.58
N ALA A 212 -1.33 11.95 14.81
CA ALA A 212 -0.67 10.70 14.51
C ALA A 212 -0.04 10.10 15.78
N PRO A 213 0.04 8.76 15.89
CA PRO A 213 0.64 8.11 17.07
C PRO A 213 2.15 8.32 17.17
N LEU A 214 2.81 8.67 16.07
CA LEU A 214 4.23 9.00 16.00
C LEU A 214 4.45 10.43 15.47
N PRO A 215 5.60 11.05 15.71
CA PRO A 215 5.99 12.26 14.99
C PRO A 215 6.12 11.96 13.49
N VAL A 216 5.45 12.74 12.66
CA VAL A 216 5.41 12.58 11.20
C VAL A 216 5.69 13.90 10.51
N GLN A 217 6.04 13.86 9.24
CA GLN A 217 5.89 14.98 8.35
C GLN A 217 4.46 14.94 7.78
N TRP A 218 3.67 15.93 8.15
CA TRP A 218 2.35 16.16 7.61
C TRP A 218 2.42 16.85 6.26
N ARG A 219 1.56 16.41 5.35
CA ARG A 219 1.26 17.15 4.12
C ARG A 219 -0.26 17.29 4.02
N LEU A 220 -0.75 18.52 4.02
CA LEU A 220 -2.16 18.82 3.82
C LEU A 220 -2.40 19.23 2.38
N LEU A 221 -3.35 18.57 1.74
CA LEU A 221 -3.71 18.86 0.35
C LEU A 221 -5.11 19.47 0.29
N HIS A 222 -5.27 20.50 -0.53
CA HIS A 222 -6.53 21.13 -0.88
C HIS A 222 -6.79 20.96 -2.37
N ASN A 223 -7.85 20.25 -2.73
CA ASN A 223 -8.16 19.90 -4.13
C ASN A 223 -6.94 19.30 -4.86
N GLY A 224 -6.24 18.36 -4.21
CA GLY A 224 -5.05 17.69 -4.72
C GLY A 224 -3.76 18.53 -4.74
N LYS A 225 -3.78 19.77 -4.25
CA LYS A 225 -2.61 20.64 -4.20
C LYS A 225 -2.12 20.79 -2.77
N LEU A 226 -0.82 20.65 -2.57
CA LEU A 226 -0.19 20.86 -1.27
C LEU A 226 -0.39 22.31 -0.81
N VAL A 227 -0.91 22.48 0.41
CA VAL A 227 -1.17 23.80 1.01
C VAL A 227 -0.46 24.00 2.34
N GLU A 228 -0.05 22.94 3.02
CA GLU A 228 0.69 23.01 4.29
C GLU A 228 1.60 21.79 4.44
N GLU A 229 2.78 22.02 4.98
CA GLU A 229 3.68 20.98 5.48
C GLU A 229 4.12 21.33 6.90
N SER A 230 4.10 20.36 7.79
CA SER A 230 4.58 20.55 9.16
C SER A 230 5.10 19.24 9.74
N THR A 231 5.90 19.31 10.79
CA THR A 231 6.44 18.12 11.45
C THR A 231 5.94 18.06 12.90
N GLY A 232 5.55 16.88 13.34
CA GLY A 232 5.09 16.63 14.70
C GLY A 232 4.00 15.57 14.77
N ARG A 233 3.49 15.34 15.96
CA ARG A 233 2.38 14.40 16.16
C ARG A 233 1.02 15.00 15.78
N THR A 234 0.92 16.30 15.67
CA THR A 234 -0.33 17.00 15.39
C THR A 234 -0.11 18.06 14.33
N ILE A 235 -1.15 18.28 13.53
CA ILE A 235 -1.27 19.42 12.63
C ILE A 235 -2.58 20.17 12.94
N ARG A 236 -2.54 21.50 12.83
CA ARG A 236 -3.73 22.34 12.87
C ARG A 236 -3.68 23.35 11.73
N PHE A 237 -4.75 23.39 10.95
CA PHE A 237 -4.85 24.26 9.78
C PHE A 237 -6.17 25.02 9.78
N PRO A 238 -6.17 26.36 9.79
CA PRO A 238 -7.39 27.16 9.64
C PRO A 238 -7.86 27.09 8.19
N VAL A 239 -9.09 26.67 7.97
CA VAL A 239 -9.67 26.62 6.63
C VAL A 239 -10.07 28.01 6.18
N SER A 240 -9.57 28.43 5.02
CA SER A 240 -9.85 29.76 4.46
C SER A 240 -10.69 29.70 3.18
N GLN A 241 -10.87 28.54 2.59
CA GLN A 241 -11.59 28.35 1.33
C GLN A 241 -12.37 27.03 1.31
N PRO A 242 -13.54 26.97 0.65
CA PRO A 242 -14.20 25.71 0.33
C PRO A 242 -13.32 24.79 -0.53
N GLY A 243 -13.58 23.49 -0.49
CA GLY A 243 -12.91 22.47 -1.27
C GLY A 243 -12.69 21.18 -0.51
N ASN A 244 -11.97 20.26 -1.10
CA ASN A 244 -11.67 18.96 -0.52
C ASN A 244 -10.30 18.99 0.15
N TYR A 245 -10.25 18.57 1.40
CA TYR A 245 -9.01 18.55 2.17
C TYR A 245 -8.69 17.12 2.60
N ARG A 246 -7.48 16.65 2.32
CA ARG A 246 -6.95 15.39 2.81
C ARG A 246 -5.54 15.57 3.35
N ALA A 247 -5.16 14.68 4.25
CA ALA A 247 -3.85 14.67 4.87
C ALA A 247 -3.04 13.43 4.47
N GLU A 248 -1.74 13.62 4.34
CA GLU A 248 -0.75 12.56 4.25
C GLU A 248 0.17 12.65 5.45
N ALA A 249 0.48 11.52 6.07
CA ALA A 249 1.48 11.42 7.12
C ALA A 249 2.67 10.60 6.61
N TRP A 250 3.87 11.15 6.73
CA TRP A 250 5.11 10.53 6.25
C TRP A 250 6.05 10.28 7.42
N LEU A 251 6.68 9.11 7.45
CA LEU A 251 7.74 8.78 8.39
C LEU A 251 9.10 9.01 7.75
N ASP A 252 10.06 9.42 8.55
CA ASP A 252 11.48 9.41 8.20
C ASP A 252 12.09 8.12 8.78
N ILE A 253 12.53 7.24 7.90
CA ILE A 253 13.17 5.99 8.25
C ILE A 253 14.60 6.04 7.74
N ASP A 254 15.55 6.28 8.63
CA ASP A 254 16.98 6.38 8.33
C ASP A 254 17.31 7.40 7.22
N GLY A 255 16.61 8.54 7.23
CA GLY A 255 16.76 9.62 6.25
C GLY A 255 15.98 9.43 4.95
N GLU A 256 15.24 8.37 4.82
CA GLU A 256 14.31 8.13 3.70
C GLU A 256 12.88 8.43 4.12
N ARG A 257 12.20 9.25 3.33
CA ARG A 257 10.81 9.61 3.60
C ARG A 257 9.87 8.59 3.00
N MET A 258 9.10 7.94 3.85
CA MET A 258 8.15 6.92 3.45
C MET A 258 6.72 7.35 3.76
N LEU A 259 5.84 7.23 2.78
CA LEU A 259 4.41 7.45 2.98
C LEU A 259 3.88 6.40 3.95
N TRP A 260 3.23 6.86 5.03
CA TRP A 260 2.66 5.98 6.04
C TRP A 260 1.15 5.98 6.04
N ILE A 261 0.50 7.14 6.00
CA ILE A 261 -0.95 7.23 6.09
C ILE A 261 -1.50 8.21 5.05
N LEU A 262 -2.61 7.81 4.42
CA LEU A 262 -3.44 8.63 3.53
C LEU A 262 -4.85 8.75 4.14
N SER A 263 -5.27 9.94 4.54
CA SER A 263 -6.64 10.16 4.98
C SER A 263 -7.61 10.21 3.82
N ASN A 264 -8.86 9.84 4.04
CA ASN A 264 -9.95 10.24 3.16
C ASN A 264 -10.25 11.74 3.31
N PRO A 265 -10.84 12.39 2.29
CA PRO A 265 -11.09 13.83 2.31
C PRO A 265 -12.21 14.25 3.27
N LEU A 266 -12.10 15.50 3.69
CA LEU A 266 -13.20 16.30 4.22
C LEU A 266 -13.70 17.22 3.08
N TYR A 267 -15.00 17.24 2.83
CA TYR A 267 -15.63 17.97 1.74
C TYR A 267 -16.29 19.23 2.28
N ILE A 268 -15.74 20.39 1.93
CA ILE A 268 -16.19 21.70 2.45
C ILE A 268 -16.84 22.46 1.31
N ALA A 269 -18.18 22.49 1.30
CA ALA A 269 -18.96 23.26 0.34
C ALA A 269 -18.92 24.77 0.63
N PRO A 270 -19.15 25.63 -0.40
CA PRO A 270 -19.27 27.07 -0.24
C PRO A 270 -20.34 27.51 0.75
#